data_79f182251d1ffdb91a4144c62afbe5e1
#
_entry.id   79f182251d1ffdb91a4144c62afbe5e1
#
_cell.length_a   1.000
_cell.length_b   1.000
_cell.length_c   1.000
_cell.angle_alpha   90.00
_cell.angle_beta   90.00
_cell.angle_gamma   90.00
#
_symmetry.space_group_name_H-M   'P 1'
#
loop_
_entity.id
_entity.type
_entity.pdbx_description
1 polymer ?
#
loop_
_entity_poly.entity_id
_entity_poly.type
_entity_poly.pdbx_seq_one_letter_code
_entity_poly.pdbx_strand_id
1 'polypeptide(L)'
;MPKKVLKFFKSQKPPRDYFQYVWLLLGSLILFSVLSFTQTKIVIGNYELKDSGIRNFFLPEVLPLANIADTIKKTGGNDKVDSSAQKFLLIGDSMLEFLRVRLNDYCRKNNHTMNTVIWYSSSSLWYGQCDTLKYFINKHKPTYVLLVLGANELFVKNITTERAEYVRNIVAQMDPLPFVWIGPPNWKDDTGINDLILRYAGKDRYYPSKKLSFERTKDGAHPKRESAYNWMDSVAVYLQTEARYKILMAKPDTFLNKVPPTEILKPNPPF
;
A
#
# COMPACT_ATOMS: atom_id res chain seq x y z
N MET A 1 3.85 24.91 -68.32
CA MET A 1 2.55 25.17 -67.67
C MET A 1 2.74 24.99 -66.18
N PRO A 2 2.04 25.73 -65.31
CA PRO A 2 2.57 26.98 -64.82
C PRO A 2 3.05 26.95 -63.40
N LYS A 3 4.17 27.60 -63.13
CA LYS A 3 4.66 28.02 -61.81
C LYS A 3 3.83 29.19 -61.33
N LYS A 4 2.79 29.01 -60.53
CA LYS A 4 2.09 30.09 -59.82
C LYS A 4 1.10 29.51 -58.78
N VAL A 5 1.51 29.10 -57.62
CA VAL A 5 0.68 29.08 -56.38
C VAL A 5 1.60 28.98 -55.13
N LEU A 6 2.63 29.77 -55.02
CA LEU A 6 3.42 29.83 -53.78
C LEU A 6 3.81 31.29 -53.47
N LYS A 7 2.82 32.17 -53.35
CA LYS A 7 3.01 33.55 -52.89
C LYS A 7 1.75 34.05 -52.19
N PHE A 8 1.38 33.45 -51.04
CA PHE A 8 0.36 34.04 -50.14
C PHE A 8 0.53 33.63 -48.69
N PHE A 9 1.73 33.70 -48.16
CA PHE A 9 1.93 33.89 -46.73
C PHE A 9 2.98 34.95 -46.51
N LYS A 10 2.61 36.19 -46.73
CA LYS A 10 3.32 37.33 -46.13
C LYS A 10 3.07 37.23 -44.66
N SER A 11 4.09 36.81 -43.89
CA SER A 11 4.15 36.92 -42.42
C SER A 11 3.83 38.37 -42.05
N GLN A 12 2.59 38.64 -41.69
CA GLN A 12 2.25 39.86 -41.00
C GLN A 12 2.87 39.77 -39.60
N LYS A 13 3.76 40.70 -39.26
CA LYS A 13 4.24 40.84 -37.89
C LYS A 13 3.03 41.05 -37.01
N PRO A 14 2.92 40.28 -35.90
CA PRO A 14 1.81 40.44 -34.98
C PRO A 14 1.77 41.87 -34.47
N PRO A 15 0.59 42.47 -34.25
CA PRO A 15 0.45 43.81 -33.73
C PRO A 15 1.21 43.93 -32.39
N ARG A 16 1.79 45.12 -32.14
CA ARG A 16 2.65 45.38 -30.95
C ARG A 16 1.95 45.02 -29.64
N ASP A 17 0.64 45.10 -29.60
CA ASP A 17 -0.21 44.82 -28.45
C ASP A 17 -0.37 43.31 -28.20
N TYR A 18 -0.15 42.46 -29.19
CA TYR A 18 -0.25 41.01 -29.06
C TYR A 18 0.74 40.47 -28.01
N PHE A 19 1.95 41.00 -27.96
CA PHE A 19 2.94 40.62 -26.98
C PHE A 19 2.55 41.01 -25.54
N GLN A 20 1.85 42.11 -25.36
CA GLN A 20 1.36 42.53 -24.05
C GLN A 20 0.29 41.58 -23.54
N TYR A 21 -0.64 41.16 -24.39
CA TYR A 21 -1.65 40.16 -24.02
C TYR A 21 -1.04 38.78 -23.71
N VAL A 22 -0.02 38.36 -24.46
CA VAL A 22 0.72 37.10 -24.19
C VAL A 22 1.41 37.18 -22.84
N TRP A 23 2.07 38.29 -22.50
CA TRP A 23 2.72 38.45 -21.18
C TRP A 23 1.72 38.53 -20.03
N LEU A 24 0.57 39.16 -20.22
CA LEU A 24 -0.50 39.17 -19.22
C LEU A 24 -1.07 37.76 -19.00
N LEU A 25 -1.24 37.00 -20.07
CA LEU A 25 -1.73 35.62 -19.99
C LEU A 25 -0.71 34.69 -19.29
N LEU A 26 0.56 34.80 -19.63
CA LEU A 26 1.65 34.08 -18.96
C LEU A 26 1.77 34.48 -17.46
N GLY A 27 1.71 35.77 -17.15
CA GLY A 27 1.77 36.27 -15.79
C GLY A 27 0.59 35.78 -14.94
N SER A 28 -0.63 35.77 -15.49
CA SER A 28 -1.82 35.27 -14.82
C SER A 28 -1.74 33.76 -14.60
N LEU A 29 -1.20 33.00 -15.55
CA LEU A 29 -1.02 31.56 -15.47
C LEU A 29 0.02 31.19 -14.40
N ILE A 30 1.13 31.93 -14.32
CA ILE A 30 2.15 31.78 -13.27
C ILE A 30 1.54 32.12 -11.91
N LEU A 31 0.85 33.25 -11.79
CA LEU A 31 0.20 33.67 -10.55
C LEU A 31 -0.82 32.62 -10.09
N PHE A 32 -1.67 32.13 -11.00
CA PHE A 32 -2.64 31.10 -10.70
C PHE A 32 -1.98 29.79 -10.26
N SER A 33 -0.87 29.40 -10.90
CA SER A 33 -0.08 28.24 -10.51
C SER A 33 0.48 28.41 -9.11
N VAL A 34 1.11 29.55 -8.81
CA VAL A 34 1.66 29.83 -7.47
C VAL A 34 0.56 29.81 -6.41
N LEU A 35 -0.58 30.45 -6.66
CA LEU A 35 -1.72 30.47 -5.75
C LEU A 35 -2.32 29.05 -5.53
N SER A 36 -2.31 28.21 -6.56
CA SER A 36 -2.78 26.82 -6.49
C SER A 36 -1.89 25.91 -5.63
N PHE A 37 -0.63 26.28 -5.43
CA PHE A 37 0.33 25.54 -4.58
C PHE A 37 0.50 26.12 -3.17
N THR A 38 -0.05 27.32 -2.89
CA THR A 38 0.01 27.90 -1.54
C THR A 38 -1.02 27.24 -0.62
N GLN A 39 -0.62 27.03 0.65
CA GLN A 39 -1.52 26.49 1.70
C GLN A 39 -2.34 27.57 2.40
N THR A 40 -2.17 28.82 2.01
CA THR A 40 -2.85 29.94 2.66
C THR A 40 -4.27 30.07 2.15
N LYS A 41 -5.24 30.13 3.04
CA LYS A 41 -6.62 30.51 2.72
C LYS A 41 -6.62 31.93 2.14
N ILE A 42 -7.06 32.06 0.90
CA ILE A 42 -7.17 33.36 0.25
C ILE A 42 -8.60 33.85 0.43
N VAL A 43 -8.74 34.92 1.20
CA VAL A 43 -10.03 35.58 1.45
C VAL A 43 -10.02 36.92 0.72
N ILE A 44 -10.95 37.11 -0.21
CA ILE A 44 -11.15 38.37 -0.94
C ILE A 44 -12.50 38.95 -0.51
N GLY A 45 -12.48 39.94 0.36
CA GLY A 45 -13.69 40.48 0.93
C GLY A 45 -14.41 39.43 1.79
N ASN A 46 -15.66 39.11 1.43
CA ASN A 46 -16.47 38.11 2.13
C ASN A 46 -16.43 36.72 1.45
N TYR A 47 -15.57 36.53 0.43
CA TYR A 47 -15.47 35.26 -0.31
C TYR A 47 -14.16 34.54 0.03
N GLU A 48 -14.28 33.28 0.49
CA GLU A 48 -13.18 32.37 0.66
C GLU A 48 -13.01 31.55 -0.64
N LEU A 49 -11.86 31.69 -1.29
CA LEU A 49 -11.52 30.86 -2.45
C LEU A 49 -11.28 29.42 -2.00
N LYS A 50 -12.15 28.53 -2.42
CA LYS A 50 -11.96 27.08 -2.19
C LYS A 50 -10.70 26.61 -2.87
N ASP A 51 -9.99 25.68 -2.22
CA ASP A 51 -8.82 24.98 -2.77
C ASP A 51 -9.16 24.43 -4.16
N SER A 52 -8.31 24.72 -5.16
CA SER A 52 -8.59 24.39 -6.56
C SER A 52 -8.56 22.90 -6.89
N GLY A 53 -8.17 22.04 -5.94
CA GLY A 53 -7.99 20.59 -6.17
C GLY A 53 -6.81 20.22 -7.10
N ILE A 54 -6.27 21.18 -7.86
CA ILE A 54 -5.14 20.98 -8.79
C ILE A 54 -3.90 20.54 -8.02
N ARG A 55 -3.68 21.08 -6.83
CA ARG A 55 -2.60 20.69 -5.94
C ARG A 55 -2.71 19.22 -5.56
N ASN A 56 -3.91 18.73 -5.25
CA ASN A 56 -4.15 17.34 -4.84
C ASN A 56 -3.91 16.35 -6.00
N PHE A 57 -3.96 16.84 -7.24
CA PHE A 57 -3.63 16.06 -8.43
C PHE A 57 -2.10 15.91 -8.62
N PHE A 58 -1.33 16.97 -8.37
CA PHE A 58 0.13 16.97 -8.55
C PHE A 58 0.94 16.66 -7.30
N LEU A 59 0.41 16.99 -6.13
CA LEU A 59 1.01 16.69 -4.84
C LEU A 59 -0.04 15.92 -4.01
N PRO A 60 -0.04 14.58 -4.05
CA PRO A 60 -0.88 13.81 -3.16
C PRO A 60 -0.60 14.27 -1.74
N GLU A 61 -1.65 14.62 -1.03
CA GLU A 61 -1.59 15.18 0.31
C GLU A 61 -0.80 14.23 1.23
N VAL A 62 0.41 14.61 1.56
CA VAL A 62 1.15 13.98 2.66
C VAL A 62 0.43 14.43 3.93
N LEU A 63 -0.56 13.66 4.36
CA LEU A 63 -1.27 13.93 5.61
C LEU A 63 -0.23 14.14 6.71
N PRO A 64 -0.24 15.28 7.41
CA PRO A 64 0.64 15.51 8.55
C PRO A 64 0.43 14.38 9.55
N LEU A 65 1.52 13.83 10.12
CA LEU A 65 1.47 12.78 11.13
C LEU A 65 0.50 13.06 12.29
N ALA A 66 0.27 14.32 12.61
CA ALA A 66 -0.70 14.77 13.62
C ALA A 66 -2.16 14.43 13.24
N ASN A 67 -2.55 14.57 11.96
CA ASN A 67 -3.93 14.29 11.52
C ASN A 67 -4.20 12.78 11.42
N ILE A 68 -3.15 11.97 11.20
CA ILE A 68 -3.26 10.50 11.24
C ILE A 68 -3.54 10.03 12.67
N ALA A 69 -2.91 10.63 13.68
CA ALA A 69 -3.13 10.29 15.08
C ALA A 69 -4.58 10.56 15.54
N ASP A 70 -5.21 11.65 15.05
CA ASP A 70 -6.58 12.00 15.41
C ASP A 70 -7.64 11.18 14.64
N THR A 71 -7.36 10.77 13.42
CA THR A 71 -8.21 9.84 12.66
C THR A 71 -8.16 8.44 13.29
N ILE A 72 -7.01 8.00 13.80
CA ILE A 72 -6.83 6.73 14.52
C ILE A 72 -7.65 6.68 15.81
N LYS A 73 -7.83 7.82 16.51
CA LYS A 73 -8.66 7.90 17.73
C LYS A 73 -10.16 7.75 17.47
N LYS A 74 -10.64 7.97 16.23
CA LYS A 74 -12.06 7.88 15.88
C LYS A 74 -12.52 6.52 15.36
N THR A 75 -11.60 5.67 14.90
CA THR A 75 -11.91 4.28 14.52
C THR A 75 -11.51 3.37 15.68
N GLY A 76 -12.42 3.19 16.62
CA GLY A 76 -12.24 2.39 17.83
C GLY A 76 -11.76 0.97 17.48
N GLY A 77 -10.49 0.70 17.76
CA GLY A 77 -10.00 -0.66 17.86
C GLY A 77 -10.73 -1.34 19.01
N ASN A 78 -11.13 -2.58 18.81
CA ASN A 78 -11.78 -3.36 19.86
C ASN A 78 -10.70 -3.77 20.88
N ASP A 79 -10.70 -3.19 22.08
CA ASP A 79 -9.76 -3.61 23.15
C ASP A 79 -9.98 -5.05 23.59
N LYS A 80 -11.11 -5.63 23.24
CA LYS A 80 -11.48 -7.01 23.55
C LYS A 80 -11.04 -7.95 22.43
N VAL A 81 -10.38 -9.04 22.79
CA VAL A 81 -10.02 -10.12 21.86
C VAL A 81 -11.28 -10.81 21.34
N ASP A 82 -11.47 -10.82 20.02
CA ASP A 82 -12.53 -11.58 19.37
C ASP A 82 -12.17 -13.07 19.37
N SER A 83 -12.98 -13.89 20.02
CA SER A 83 -12.82 -15.35 20.08
C SER A 83 -13.65 -16.10 19.03
N SER A 84 -14.36 -15.38 18.16
CA SER A 84 -15.12 -16.01 17.09
C SER A 84 -14.21 -16.64 16.02
N ALA A 85 -14.74 -17.66 15.33
CA ALA A 85 -14.02 -18.30 14.24
C ALA A 85 -13.79 -17.32 13.08
N GLN A 86 -12.53 -17.14 12.71
CA GLN A 86 -12.14 -16.27 11.61
C GLN A 86 -11.93 -17.07 10.32
N LYS A 87 -12.17 -16.40 9.19
CA LYS A 87 -11.82 -16.87 7.85
C LYS A 87 -10.71 -16.01 7.28
N PHE A 88 -9.47 -16.50 7.35
CA PHE A 88 -8.32 -15.77 6.85
C PHE A 88 -8.19 -15.83 5.33
N LEU A 89 -7.77 -14.72 4.76
CA LEU A 89 -7.09 -14.68 3.46
C LEU A 89 -5.64 -14.29 3.70
N LEU A 90 -4.71 -15.24 3.57
CA LEU A 90 -3.27 -14.97 3.54
C LEU A 90 -2.85 -14.78 2.09
N ILE A 91 -2.42 -13.58 1.72
CA ILE A 91 -2.09 -13.22 0.35
C ILE A 91 -0.80 -12.41 0.29
N GLY A 92 -0.02 -12.55 -0.77
CA GLY A 92 1.22 -11.80 -0.94
C GLY A 92 2.24 -12.46 -1.84
N ASP A 93 3.52 -12.12 -1.61
CA ASP A 93 4.66 -12.62 -2.37
C ASP A 93 5.19 -13.97 -1.84
N SER A 94 6.34 -14.42 -2.35
CA SER A 94 6.97 -15.69 -1.96
C SER A 94 7.34 -15.81 -0.47
N MET A 95 7.47 -14.70 0.25
CA MET A 95 7.86 -14.73 1.67
C MET A 95 6.82 -15.44 2.55
N LEU A 96 5.58 -15.55 2.09
CA LEU A 96 4.53 -16.23 2.86
C LEU A 96 4.56 -17.77 2.79
N GLU A 97 5.45 -18.38 2.00
CA GLU A 97 5.42 -19.83 1.77
C GLU A 97 5.40 -20.68 3.05
N PHE A 98 6.30 -20.44 3.98
CA PHE A 98 6.30 -21.17 5.25
C PHE A 98 5.38 -20.55 6.29
N LEU A 99 5.07 -19.24 6.20
CA LEU A 99 4.08 -18.61 7.06
C LEU A 99 2.70 -19.28 6.93
N ARG A 100 2.28 -19.63 5.70
CA ARG A 100 0.99 -20.30 5.47
C ARG A 100 0.87 -21.63 6.19
N VAL A 101 1.97 -22.39 6.28
CA VAL A 101 1.99 -23.69 6.93
C VAL A 101 1.79 -23.52 8.43
N ARG A 102 2.52 -22.58 9.04
CA ARG A 102 2.39 -22.29 10.48
C ARG A 102 1.07 -21.63 10.84
N LEU A 103 0.58 -20.71 10.02
CA LEU A 103 -0.75 -20.12 10.22
C LEU A 103 -1.86 -21.19 10.16
N ASN A 104 -1.72 -22.20 9.30
CA ASN A 104 -2.66 -23.32 9.25
C ASN A 104 -2.71 -24.10 10.56
N ASP A 105 -1.58 -24.29 11.27
CA ASP A 105 -1.56 -24.87 12.60
C ASP A 105 -2.36 -24.01 13.60
N TYR A 106 -2.19 -22.69 13.58
CA TYR A 106 -2.97 -21.74 14.39
C TYR A 106 -4.46 -21.78 14.06
N CYS A 107 -4.81 -21.81 12.77
CA CYS A 107 -6.20 -21.90 12.34
C CYS A 107 -6.88 -23.15 12.92
N ARG A 108 -6.21 -24.28 12.87
CA ARG A 108 -6.74 -25.55 13.41
C ARG A 108 -6.92 -25.52 14.93
N LYS A 109 -5.95 -24.93 15.65
CA LYS A 109 -6.03 -24.83 17.13
C LYS A 109 -7.18 -23.93 17.58
N ASN A 110 -7.49 -22.86 16.80
CA ASN A 110 -8.43 -21.81 17.20
C ASN A 110 -9.76 -21.85 16.43
N ASN A 111 -10.07 -22.94 15.75
CA ASN A 111 -11.28 -23.10 14.92
C ASN A 111 -11.42 -22.04 13.79
N HIS A 112 -10.31 -21.51 13.32
CA HIS A 112 -10.28 -20.63 12.16
C HIS A 112 -10.16 -21.44 10.87
N THR A 113 -10.47 -20.81 9.74
CA THR A 113 -10.24 -21.35 8.40
C THR A 113 -9.36 -20.40 7.62
N MET A 114 -8.71 -20.87 6.53
CA MET A 114 -7.88 -20.01 5.72
C MET A 114 -7.86 -20.42 4.26
N ASN A 115 -7.67 -19.44 3.40
CA ASN A 115 -7.26 -19.57 2.01
C ASN A 115 -5.94 -18.83 1.82
N THR A 116 -5.10 -19.34 0.92
CA THR A 116 -3.80 -18.73 0.65
C THR A 116 -3.68 -18.39 -0.83
N VAL A 117 -3.12 -17.23 -1.14
CA VAL A 117 -2.78 -16.81 -2.49
C VAL A 117 -1.32 -16.35 -2.52
N ILE A 118 -0.49 -17.00 -3.32
CA ILE A 118 0.89 -16.62 -3.54
C ILE A 118 1.03 -16.05 -4.94
N TRP A 119 1.45 -14.80 -5.03
CA TRP A 119 1.85 -14.20 -6.30
C TRP A 119 3.36 -14.00 -6.29
N TYR A 120 4.08 -14.97 -6.86
CA TYR A 120 5.54 -14.95 -6.87
C TYR A 120 6.08 -13.67 -7.51
N SER A 121 7.15 -13.13 -6.93
CA SER A 121 7.81 -11.88 -7.36
C SER A 121 6.93 -10.64 -7.35
N SER A 122 5.72 -10.72 -6.81
CA SER A 122 4.83 -9.57 -6.73
C SER A 122 5.38 -8.47 -5.84
N SER A 123 4.88 -7.27 -6.06
CA SER A 123 5.30 -6.06 -5.40
C SER A 123 4.09 -5.15 -5.11
N SER A 124 4.29 -4.10 -4.35
CA SER A 124 3.25 -3.09 -4.13
C SER A 124 2.82 -2.43 -5.44
N LEU A 125 3.74 -2.30 -6.42
CA LEU A 125 3.41 -1.85 -7.78
C LEU A 125 2.34 -2.75 -8.41
N TRP A 126 2.57 -4.07 -8.42
CA TRP A 126 1.64 -5.01 -9.07
C TRP A 126 0.27 -5.03 -8.40
N TYR A 127 0.24 -5.18 -7.07
CA TYR A 127 -1.01 -5.18 -6.31
C TYR A 127 -1.75 -3.84 -6.36
N GLY A 128 -1.02 -2.73 -6.39
CA GLY A 128 -1.61 -1.39 -6.40
C GLY A 128 -2.11 -0.93 -7.76
N GLN A 129 -1.66 -1.56 -8.86
CA GLN A 129 -2.10 -1.26 -10.23
C GLN A 129 -3.34 -2.03 -10.67
N CYS A 130 -3.74 -3.05 -9.94
CA CYS A 130 -4.82 -3.93 -10.35
C CYS A 130 -5.75 -4.32 -9.18
N ASP A 131 -6.88 -4.91 -9.52
CA ASP A 131 -7.90 -5.37 -8.56
C ASP A 131 -7.67 -6.82 -8.07
N THR A 132 -6.45 -7.37 -8.18
CA THR A 132 -6.17 -8.77 -7.78
C THR A 132 -6.53 -9.02 -6.31
N LEU A 133 -6.18 -8.10 -5.41
CA LEU A 133 -6.49 -8.22 -3.99
C LEU A 133 -8.01 -8.21 -3.77
N LYS A 134 -8.69 -7.25 -4.36
CA LYS A 134 -10.16 -7.13 -4.33
C LYS A 134 -10.85 -8.36 -4.93
N TYR A 135 -10.30 -8.91 -6.02
CA TYR A 135 -10.81 -10.15 -6.63
C TYR A 135 -10.80 -11.31 -5.63
N PHE A 136 -9.67 -11.55 -4.94
CA PHE A 136 -9.56 -12.65 -3.98
C PHE A 136 -10.35 -12.40 -2.70
N ILE A 137 -10.49 -11.17 -2.26
CA ILE A 137 -11.40 -10.78 -1.17
C ILE A 137 -12.85 -11.16 -1.55
N ASN A 138 -13.29 -10.80 -2.74
CA ASN A 138 -14.64 -11.11 -3.22
C ASN A 138 -14.84 -12.62 -3.41
N LYS A 139 -13.85 -13.34 -3.91
CA LYS A 139 -13.89 -14.78 -4.14
C LYS A 139 -13.98 -15.57 -2.84
N HIS A 140 -13.11 -15.26 -1.89
CA HIS A 140 -13.00 -16.03 -0.65
C HIS A 140 -13.86 -15.49 0.48
N LYS A 141 -14.31 -14.23 0.41
CA LYS A 141 -15.12 -13.55 1.45
C LYS A 141 -14.52 -13.76 2.84
N PRO A 142 -13.26 -13.33 3.07
CA PRO A 142 -12.60 -13.47 4.36
C PRO A 142 -13.24 -12.57 5.41
N THR A 143 -13.07 -12.92 6.69
CA THR A 143 -13.33 -12.01 7.81
C THR A 143 -12.08 -11.26 8.24
N TYR A 144 -10.88 -11.74 7.84
CA TYR A 144 -9.61 -11.15 8.18
C TYR A 144 -8.58 -11.34 7.04
N VAL A 145 -7.90 -10.28 6.63
CA VAL A 145 -6.86 -10.33 5.59
C VAL A 145 -5.47 -10.20 6.22
N LEU A 146 -4.57 -11.10 5.85
CA LEU A 146 -3.15 -11.00 6.15
C LEU A 146 -2.40 -10.82 4.83
N LEU A 147 -1.84 -9.63 4.62
CA LEU A 147 -1.04 -9.31 3.43
C LEU A 147 0.44 -9.39 3.76
N VAL A 148 1.20 -10.25 3.08
CA VAL A 148 2.67 -10.36 3.21
C VAL A 148 3.30 -9.80 1.95
N LEU A 149 3.84 -8.58 2.02
CA LEU A 149 4.33 -7.90 0.82
C LEU A 149 5.38 -6.84 1.18
N GLY A 150 6.33 -6.61 0.26
CA GLY A 150 7.34 -5.56 0.37
C GLY A 150 8.78 -6.05 0.25
N ALA A 151 9.02 -7.37 0.20
CA ALA A 151 10.37 -7.92 0.09
C ALA A 151 11.01 -7.64 -1.28
N ASN A 152 10.20 -7.48 -2.32
CA ASN A 152 10.63 -7.17 -3.69
C ASN A 152 10.80 -5.68 -3.95
N GLU A 153 10.66 -4.84 -2.95
CA GLU A 153 10.90 -3.40 -3.01
C GLU A 153 12.18 -2.92 -2.35
N LEU A 154 12.90 -3.78 -1.64
CA LEU A 154 14.10 -3.39 -0.86
C LEU A 154 15.29 -2.87 -1.69
N PHE A 155 15.15 -2.80 -3.02
CA PHE A 155 16.13 -2.23 -3.94
C PHE A 155 15.58 -1.05 -4.76
N VAL A 156 14.32 -0.67 -4.56
CA VAL A 156 13.69 0.45 -5.28
C VAL A 156 14.14 1.77 -4.67
N LYS A 157 14.78 2.62 -5.48
CA LYS A 157 15.18 3.98 -5.08
C LYS A 157 13.95 4.89 -5.01
N ASN A 158 14.00 5.90 -4.13
CA ASN A 158 12.94 6.89 -3.96
C ASN A 158 11.54 6.27 -3.73
N ILE A 159 11.52 5.13 -3.07
CA ILE A 159 10.32 4.28 -2.92
C ILE A 159 9.14 5.04 -2.31
N THR A 160 9.40 5.99 -1.42
CA THR A 160 8.38 6.82 -0.78
C THR A 160 7.59 7.67 -1.76
N THR A 161 8.16 8.00 -2.92
CA THR A 161 7.48 8.68 -4.02
C THR A 161 6.94 7.67 -5.03
N GLU A 162 7.79 6.72 -5.44
CA GLU A 162 7.48 5.76 -6.50
C GLU A 162 6.38 4.76 -6.16
N ARG A 163 6.15 4.49 -4.87
CA ARG A 163 5.21 3.45 -4.41
C ARG A 163 4.06 3.97 -3.52
N ALA A 164 4.06 5.27 -3.18
CA ALA A 164 3.06 5.84 -2.26
C ALA A 164 1.62 5.58 -2.70
N GLU A 165 1.32 5.83 -3.98
CA GLU A 165 -0.03 5.64 -4.53
C GLU A 165 -0.45 4.17 -4.51
N TYR A 166 0.45 3.27 -4.90
CA TYR A 166 0.17 1.84 -4.93
C TYR A 166 -0.08 1.27 -3.53
N VAL A 167 0.71 1.66 -2.54
CA VAL A 167 0.50 1.27 -1.14
C VAL A 167 -0.85 1.79 -0.62
N ARG A 168 -1.21 3.03 -0.95
CA ARG A 168 -2.53 3.59 -0.62
C ARG A 168 -3.67 2.80 -1.26
N ASN A 169 -3.54 2.46 -2.56
CA ASN A 169 -4.55 1.70 -3.29
C ASN A 169 -4.73 0.28 -2.71
N ILE A 170 -3.64 -0.37 -2.29
CA ILE A 170 -3.68 -1.67 -1.62
C ILE A 170 -4.47 -1.58 -0.32
N VAL A 171 -4.20 -0.57 0.52
CA VAL A 171 -4.94 -0.37 1.77
C VAL A 171 -6.43 -0.13 1.48
N ALA A 172 -6.76 0.70 0.49
CA ALA A 172 -8.13 0.98 0.09
C ALA A 172 -8.89 -0.26 -0.42
N GLN A 173 -8.19 -1.22 -1.06
CA GLN A 173 -8.80 -2.48 -1.48
C GLN A 173 -9.15 -3.41 -0.31
N MET A 174 -8.45 -3.31 0.82
CA MET A 174 -8.71 -4.11 2.02
C MET A 174 -9.76 -3.47 2.94
N ASP A 175 -9.84 -2.14 2.99
CA ASP A 175 -10.86 -1.44 3.80
C ASP A 175 -12.29 -1.74 3.26
N PRO A 176 -13.30 -1.94 4.13
CA PRO A 176 -13.29 -1.82 5.59
C PRO A 176 -12.99 -3.13 6.35
N LEU A 177 -12.48 -4.17 5.69
CA LEU A 177 -12.21 -5.45 6.35
C LEU A 177 -11.11 -5.34 7.41
N PRO A 178 -11.18 -6.13 8.50
CA PRO A 178 -10.04 -6.35 9.36
C PRO A 178 -8.84 -6.86 8.57
N PHE A 179 -7.69 -6.21 8.70
CA PHE A 179 -6.46 -6.66 8.05
C PHE A 179 -5.21 -6.31 8.85
N VAL A 180 -4.14 -7.06 8.59
CA VAL A 180 -2.77 -6.72 8.97
C VAL A 180 -1.86 -6.88 7.76
N TRP A 181 -1.07 -5.84 7.48
CA TRP A 181 0.02 -5.91 6.53
C TRP A 181 1.29 -6.37 7.28
N ILE A 182 1.72 -7.59 7.01
CA ILE A 182 2.97 -8.15 7.51
C ILE A 182 4.09 -7.61 6.60
N GLY A 183 4.87 -6.67 7.12
CA GLY A 183 5.96 -6.05 6.38
C GLY A 183 7.08 -7.05 6.05
N PRO A 184 7.99 -6.70 5.14
CA PRO A 184 9.04 -7.60 4.68
C PRO A 184 10.00 -7.99 5.81
N PRO A 185 10.48 -9.26 5.80
CA PRO A 185 11.59 -9.69 6.63
C PRO A 185 12.90 -9.24 6.00
N ASN A 186 13.28 -7.98 6.16
CA ASN A 186 14.34 -7.31 5.39
C ASN A 186 15.57 -8.19 5.17
N TRP A 187 15.84 -8.51 3.90
CA TRP A 187 17.03 -9.23 3.45
C TRP A 187 18.07 -8.31 2.81
N LYS A 188 17.70 -7.04 2.64
CA LYS A 188 18.52 -5.90 2.26
C LYS A 188 18.11 -4.68 3.09
N ASP A 189 18.89 -3.62 2.99
CA ASP A 189 18.58 -2.34 3.61
C ASP A 189 17.20 -1.83 3.14
N ASP A 190 16.45 -1.28 4.08
CA ASP A 190 15.13 -0.73 3.82
C ASP A 190 15.25 0.61 3.08
N THR A 191 14.74 0.67 1.88
CA THR A 191 14.68 1.91 1.08
C THR A 191 13.48 2.79 1.42
N GLY A 192 12.65 2.40 2.41
CA GLY A 192 11.50 3.15 2.91
C GLY A 192 10.14 2.48 2.71
N ILE A 193 10.10 1.22 2.25
CA ILE A 193 8.82 0.49 2.09
C ILE A 193 8.10 0.29 3.42
N ASN A 194 8.85 -0.02 4.50
CA ASN A 194 8.26 -0.19 5.81
C ASN A 194 7.63 1.10 6.34
N ASP A 195 8.22 2.25 6.05
CA ASP A 195 7.69 3.56 6.45
C ASP A 195 6.43 3.92 5.65
N LEU A 196 6.38 3.55 4.36
CA LEU A 196 5.17 3.69 3.55
C LEU A 196 4.02 2.84 4.08
N ILE A 197 4.29 1.55 4.37
CA ILE A 197 3.28 0.65 4.91
C ILE A 197 2.76 1.20 6.25
N LEU A 198 3.67 1.58 7.15
CA LEU A 198 3.30 2.18 8.44
C LEU A 198 2.43 3.43 8.27
N ARG A 199 2.77 4.30 7.31
CA ARG A 199 2.05 5.54 7.02
C ARG A 199 0.61 5.30 6.58
N TYR A 200 0.39 4.37 5.66
CA TYR A 200 -0.94 4.17 5.05
C TYR A 200 -1.79 3.12 5.76
N ALA A 201 -1.19 2.04 6.28
CA ALA A 201 -1.93 1.03 7.03
C ALA A 201 -2.19 1.47 8.48
N GLY A 202 -1.25 2.23 9.09
CA GLY A 202 -1.28 2.58 10.50
C GLY A 202 -0.55 1.54 11.37
N LYS A 203 -0.11 1.98 12.56
CA LYS A 203 0.72 1.19 13.48
C LYS A 203 0.04 -0.13 13.92
N ASP A 204 -1.25 -0.08 14.10
CA ASP A 204 -2.08 -1.18 14.61
C ASP A 204 -2.58 -2.15 13.51
N ARG A 205 -2.23 -1.87 12.24
CA ARG A 205 -2.47 -2.74 11.08
C ARG A 205 -1.20 -3.10 10.31
N TYR A 206 -0.04 -2.81 10.88
CA TYR A 206 1.27 -3.09 10.30
C TYR A 206 2.15 -3.87 11.28
N TYR A 207 2.57 -5.07 10.87
CA TYR A 207 3.53 -5.88 11.62
C TYR A 207 4.96 -5.63 11.11
N PRO A 208 5.88 -5.10 11.94
CA PRO A 208 7.23 -4.69 11.52
C PRO A 208 8.22 -5.85 11.52
N SER A 209 8.12 -6.78 10.57
CA SER A 209 8.99 -7.98 10.48
C SER A 209 10.48 -7.65 10.37
N LYS A 210 10.83 -6.43 9.92
CA LYS A 210 12.23 -5.95 9.88
C LYS A 210 12.95 -5.95 11.23
N LYS A 211 12.21 -6.04 12.33
CA LYS A 211 12.77 -6.11 13.69
C LYS A 211 13.22 -7.51 14.09
N LEU A 212 12.86 -8.52 13.32
CA LEU A 212 13.22 -9.92 13.58
C LEU A 212 14.52 -10.30 12.90
N SER A 213 15.22 -11.27 13.48
CA SER A 213 16.38 -11.93 12.88
C SER A 213 15.96 -13.23 12.21
N PHE A 214 16.51 -13.50 11.01
CA PHE A 214 16.13 -14.67 10.21
C PHE A 214 17.36 -15.45 9.77
N GLU A 215 17.35 -16.76 10.00
CA GLU A 215 18.18 -17.65 9.20
C GLU A 215 17.58 -17.78 7.80
N ARG A 216 18.43 -17.68 6.77
CA ARG A 216 17.98 -17.63 5.40
C ARG A 216 18.39 -18.85 4.59
N THR A 217 17.65 -19.11 3.53
CA THR A 217 17.98 -20.13 2.54
C THR A 217 19.23 -19.71 1.73
N LYS A 218 19.70 -20.59 0.85
CA LYS A 218 20.93 -20.35 0.06
C LYS A 218 20.85 -19.09 -0.81
N ASP A 219 19.64 -18.61 -1.14
CA ASP A 219 19.43 -17.39 -1.93
C ASP A 219 19.66 -16.09 -1.15
N GLY A 220 19.86 -16.19 0.18
CA GLY A 220 20.09 -15.05 1.06
C GLY A 220 18.87 -14.17 1.31
N ALA A 221 17.71 -14.47 0.69
CA ALA A 221 16.50 -13.66 0.78
C ALA A 221 15.40 -14.34 1.63
N HIS A 222 15.03 -15.57 1.30
CA HIS A 222 13.93 -16.24 1.97
C HIS A 222 14.32 -16.78 3.35
N PRO A 223 13.48 -16.61 4.37
CA PRO A 223 13.68 -17.25 5.68
C PRO A 223 13.64 -18.77 5.55
N LYS A 224 14.51 -19.48 6.30
CA LYS A 224 14.38 -20.93 6.49
C LYS A 224 13.05 -21.25 7.20
N ARG A 225 12.59 -22.49 7.09
CA ARG A 225 11.31 -22.95 7.65
C ARG A 225 11.14 -22.58 9.13
N GLU A 226 12.12 -22.89 9.97
CA GLU A 226 12.04 -22.59 11.40
C GLU A 226 11.95 -21.09 11.70
N SER A 227 12.76 -20.28 11.01
CA SER A 227 12.68 -18.83 11.13
C SER A 227 11.33 -18.28 10.69
N ALA A 228 10.74 -18.83 9.62
CA ALA A 228 9.41 -18.45 9.17
C ALA A 228 8.30 -18.89 10.15
N TYR A 229 8.47 -20.02 10.83
CA TYR A 229 7.53 -20.45 11.85
C TYR A 229 7.58 -19.53 13.08
N ASN A 230 8.77 -19.20 13.56
CA ASN A 230 8.96 -18.23 14.63
C ASN A 230 8.41 -16.84 14.26
N TRP A 231 8.57 -16.44 12.99
CA TRP A 231 7.97 -15.23 12.46
C TRP A 231 6.44 -15.27 12.57
N MET A 232 5.80 -16.35 12.12
CA MET A 232 4.35 -16.49 12.25
C MET A 232 3.89 -16.55 13.71
N ASP A 233 4.66 -17.20 14.60
CA ASP A 233 4.38 -17.21 16.03
C ASP A 233 4.38 -15.77 16.60
N SER A 234 5.33 -14.93 16.18
CA SER A 234 5.38 -13.50 16.56
C SER A 234 4.22 -12.68 15.97
N VAL A 235 3.82 -12.97 14.74
CA VAL A 235 2.63 -12.37 14.12
C VAL A 235 1.36 -12.75 14.87
N ALA A 236 1.25 -14.02 15.31
CA ALA A 236 0.10 -14.48 16.09
C ALA A 236 -0.03 -13.75 17.42
N VAL A 237 1.10 -13.52 18.12
CA VAL A 237 1.11 -12.70 19.34
C VAL A 237 0.61 -11.29 19.04
N TYR A 238 1.13 -10.65 17.99
CA TYR A 238 0.70 -9.31 17.57
C TYR A 238 -0.81 -9.26 17.26
N LEU A 239 -1.33 -10.24 16.53
CA LEU A 239 -2.76 -10.32 16.20
C LEU A 239 -3.64 -10.40 17.45
N GLN A 240 -3.15 -11.00 18.52
CA GLN A 240 -3.89 -11.13 19.77
C GLN A 240 -3.74 -9.92 20.71
N THR A 241 -2.62 -9.19 20.66
CA THR A 241 -2.28 -8.20 21.69
C THR A 241 -2.24 -6.76 21.17
N GLU A 242 -1.80 -6.52 19.93
CA GLU A 242 -1.47 -5.18 19.44
C GLU A 242 -2.28 -4.76 18.21
N ALA A 243 -2.79 -5.71 17.41
CA ALA A 243 -3.55 -5.40 16.21
C ALA A 243 -4.83 -4.62 16.52
N ARG A 244 -5.27 -3.75 15.59
CA ARG A 244 -6.52 -2.99 15.69
C ARG A 244 -7.73 -3.88 15.96
N TYR A 245 -7.79 -5.00 15.27
CA TYR A 245 -8.83 -6.02 15.42
C TYR A 245 -8.17 -7.25 16.04
N LYS A 246 -8.19 -7.31 17.38
CA LYS A 246 -7.58 -8.40 18.14
C LYS A 246 -8.40 -9.65 18.03
N ILE A 247 -7.76 -10.76 17.72
CA ILE A 247 -8.39 -12.07 17.56
C ILE A 247 -7.66 -13.14 18.40
N LEU A 248 -8.38 -14.20 18.77
CA LEU A 248 -7.79 -15.29 19.51
C LEU A 248 -6.79 -16.07 18.63
N MET A 249 -5.56 -16.17 19.07
CA MET A 249 -4.46 -16.88 18.40
C MET A 249 -3.67 -17.73 19.41
N ALA A 250 -4.38 -18.62 20.14
CA ALA A 250 -3.74 -19.54 21.07
C ALA A 250 -2.70 -20.40 20.31
N LYS A 251 -1.49 -20.49 20.88
CA LYS A 251 -0.38 -21.19 20.24
C LYS A 251 -0.69 -22.69 20.10
N PRO A 252 -0.50 -23.30 18.92
CA PRO A 252 -0.65 -24.74 18.74
C PRO A 252 0.49 -25.51 19.44
N ASP A 253 0.13 -26.63 20.07
CA ASP A 253 1.07 -27.48 20.83
C ASP A 253 1.99 -28.30 19.93
N THR A 254 1.58 -28.49 18.66
CA THR A 254 2.27 -29.32 17.67
C THR A 254 2.43 -28.62 16.33
N PHE A 255 3.42 -29.08 15.57
CA PHE A 255 3.63 -28.67 14.17
C PHE A 255 3.05 -29.76 13.27
N LEU A 256 1.88 -29.53 12.68
CA LEU A 256 1.25 -30.49 11.78
C LEU A 256 1.87 -30.46 10.37
N ASN A 257 2.56 -29.39 10.01
CA ASN A 257 3.22 -29.21 8.72
C ASN A 257 2.28 -29.43 7.49
N LYS A 258 0.98 -29.20 7.66
CA LYS A 258 0.01 -29.34 6.57
C LYS A 258 -0.08 -28.05 5.77
N VAL A 259 0.15 -28.18 4.48
CA VAL A 259 -0.02 -27.05 3.54
C VAL A 259 -1.50 -26.76 3.37
N PRO A 260 -1.97 -25.52 3.58
CA PRO A 260 -3.36 -25.14 3.35
C PRO A 260 -3.69 -25.05 1.86
N PRO A 261 -4.99 -25.00 1.48
CA PRO A 261 -5.39 -24.68 0.13
C PRO A 261 -4.72 -23.40 -0.35
N THR A 262 -4.05 -23.49 -1.51
CA THR A 262 -3.21 -22.38 -1.99
C THR A 262 -3.41 -22.20 -3.49
N GLU A 263 -3.74 -20.98 -3.89
CA GLU A 263 -3.72 -20.54 -5.28
C GLU A 263 -2.37 -19.89 -5.59
N ILE A 264 -1.79 -20.26 -6.72
CA ILE A 264 -0.47 -19.76 -7.15
C ILE A 264 -0.65 -18.95 -8.42
N LEU A 265 -0.26 -17.68 -8.36
CA LEU A 265 -0.19 -16.80 -9.51
C LEU A 265 1.23 -16.81 -10.08
N LYS A 266 1.32 -16.87 -11.41
CA LYS A 266 2.61 -16.77 -12.10
C LYS A 266 3.23 -15.39 -11.89
N PRO A 267 4.57 -15.27 -11.98
CA PRO A 267 5.27 -13.99 -11.79
C PRO A 267 5.14 -13.09 -13.03
N ASN A 268 3.92 -12.81 -13.45
CA ASN A 268 3.62 -11.88 -14.53
C ASN A 268 3.09 -10.58 -13.92
N PRO A 269 3.68 -9.42 -14.24
CA PRO A 269 3.12 -8.15 -13.81
C PRO A 269 1.75 -7.92 -14.47
N PRO A 270 0.86 -7.14 -13.85
CA PRO A 270 -0.35 -6.66 -14.52
C PRO A 270 0.03 -5.71 -15.65
N PHE A 271 -0.73 -5.72 -16.71
CA PHE A 271 -0.58 -4.83 -17.87
C PHE A 271 -1.39 -3.55 -17.69
#